data_6f3d35b82ed4d49fb7d83c5f5f070868
#
_entry.id   6f3d35b82ed4d49fb7d83c5f5f070868
#
_cell.length_a   1.000
_cell.length_b   1.000
_cell.length_c   1.000
_cell.angle_alpha   90.00
_cell.angle_beta   90.00
_cell.angle_gamma   90.00
#
_symmetry.space_group_name_H-M   'P 1'
#
loop_
_entity.id
_entity.type
_entity.pdbx_description
1 polymer ?
#
loop_
_entity_poly.entity_id
_entity_poly.type
_entity_poly.pdbx_seq_one_letter_code
_entity_poly.pdbx_strand_id
1 'polypeptide(L)'
;KEVVWKQNRPLSDLFNTQLTFLTPALAKHYGLPVSQNGGDLPRYDLTKIPARGGLLTQGSVLTRGGDEASMVTRGLFVMHDLLRGVVKDPPPCVDTTPVPSKPGLTQRAIAEQRIANKKCGGCHGKFEPLAFGLERFDGLGSFFNKDRHGNALRNDGTILIPGKAKPIAYKNSSELMNLIASSDRVRHSITWKLAQFAAGQPLDAREVRVVEKIHRDAQKSGGTYASLITAIVLSDLVQTTRTKDIE
;
A
#
# COMPACT_ATOMS: atom_id res chain seq x y z
N LYS A 1 -15.27 -7.30 2.20
CA LYS A 1 -16.74 -7.19 2.26
C LYS A 1 -17.20 -6.26 3.37
N GLU A 2 -16.65 -6.36 4.60
CA GLU A 2 -17.12 -5.61 5.78
C GLU A 2 -17.09 -4.09 5.55
N VAL A 3 -15.92 -3.52 5.26
CA VAL A 3 -15.74 -2.08 5.05
C VAL A 3 -16.52 -1.57 3.84
N VAL A 4 -16.43 -2.28 2.73
CA VAL A 4 -16.93 -1.82 1.42
C VAL A 4 -18.43 -2.04 1.26
N TRP A 5 -18.93 -3.24 1.61
CA TRP A 5 -20.31 -3.63 1.32
C TRP A 5 -21.26 -3.46 2.50
N LYS A 6 -20.83 -3.89 3.70
CA LYS A 6 -21.72 -3.83 4.87
C LYS A 6 -21.73 -2.45 5.52
N GLN A 7 -20.57 -1.84 5.67
CA GLN A 7 -20.45 -0.55 6.36
C GLN A 7 -20.47 0.64 5.39
N ASN A 8 -20.34 0.41 4.10
CA ASN A 8 -20.27 1.44 3.04
C ASN A 8 -19.34 2.62 3.42
N ARG A 9 -18.16 2.29 3.96
CA ARG A 9 -17.15 3.27 4.38
C ARG A 9 -16.34 3.78 3.19
N PRO A 10 -15.67 4.93 3.32
CA PRO A 10 -14.72 5.39 2.31
C PRO A 10 -13.69 4.32 1.96
N LEU A 11 -13.34 4.19 0.66
CA LEU A 11 -12.37 3.19 0.21
C LEU A 11 -10.97 3.41 0.82
N SER A 12 -10.64 4.64 1.18
CA SER A 12 -9.41 4.96 1.93
C SER A 12 -9.28 4.22 3.25
N ASP A 13 -10.40 3.86 3.89
CA ASP A 13 -10.41 3.15 5.16
C ASP A 13 -9.86 1.72 5.06
N LEU A 14 -9.73 1.18 3.85
CA LEU A 14 -9.03 -0.08 3.62
C LEU A 14 -7.54 -0.02 4.04
N PHE A 15 -6.95 1.17 4.10
CA PHE A 15 -5.53 1.34 4.44
C PHE A 15 -5.27 1.50 5.94
N ASN A 16 -6.26 1.90 6.74
CA ASN A 16 -6.07 2.14 8.18
C ASN A 16 -7.13 1.48 9.07
N THR A 17 -8.01 0.65 8.52
CA THR A 17 -9.04 -0.02 9.32
C THR A 17 -8.44 -0.93 10.38
N GLN A 18 -8.95 -0.84 11.60
CA GLN A 18 -8.52 -1.63 12.76
C GLN A 18 -9.42 -2.86 12.97
N LEU A 19 -9.81 -3.49 11.87
CA LEU A 19 -10.54 -4.76 11.90
C LEU A 19 -9.98 -5.72 10.85
N THR A 20 -10.04 -7.01 11.17
CA THR A 20 -9.66 -8.08 10.23
C THR A 20 -10.47 -9.34 10.47
N PHE A 21 -10.34 -10.31 9.57
CA PHE A 21 -10.93 -11.63 9.68
C PHE A 21 -9.83 -12.66 9.49
N LEU A 22 -9.62 -13.55 10.45
CA LEU A 22 -8.51 -14.48 10.47
C LEU A 22 -9.00 -15.89 10.80
N THR A 23 -8.42 -16.88 10.14
CA THR A 23 -8.53 -18.25 10.64
C THR A 23 -7.83 -18.39 11.99
N PRO A 24 -8.18 -19.37 12.84
CA PRO A 24 -7.48 -19.64 14.09
C PRO A 24 -5.97 -19.83 13.91
N ALA A 25 -5.56 -20.52 12.83
CA ALA A 25 -4.14 -20.72 12.51
C ALA A 25 -3.42 -19.40 12.20
N LEU A 26 -4.05 -18.53 11.42
CA LEU A 26 -3.46 -17.23 11.06
C LEU A 26 -3.42 -16.27 12.26
N ALA A 27 -4.44 -16.29 13.12
CA ALA A 27 -4.45 -15.54 14.37
C ALA A 27 -3.26 -15.96 15.27
N LYS A 28 -3.08 -17.27 15.46
CA LYS A 28 -1.93 -17.82 16.20
C LYS A 28 -0.60 -17.40 15.59
N HIS A 29 -0.47 -17.47 14.25
CA HIS A 29 0.73 -17.04 13.54
C HIS A 29 1.07 -15.56 13.79
N TYR A 30 0.05 -14.69 13.85
CA TYR A 30 0.22 -13.27 14.13
C TYR A 30 0.37 -12.94 15.64
N GLY A 31 0.39 -13.94 16.51
CA GLY A 31 0.46 -13.76 17.96
C GLY A 31 -0.81 -13.14 18.55
N LEU A 32 -1.96 -13.32 17.90
CA LEU A 32 -3.26 -12.83 18.37
C LEU A 32 -4.00 -13.91 19.16
N PRO A 33 -4.86 -13.53 20.13
CA PRO A 33 -5.71 -14.48 20.81
C PRO A 33 -6.58 -15.24 19.81
N VAL A 34 -6.64 -16.56 19.92
CA VAL A 34 -7.50 -17.37 19.05
C VAL A 34 -8.95 -17.21 19.53
N SER A 35 -9.83 -16.70 18.67
CA SER A 35 -11.26 -16.61 18.95
C SER A 35 -11.90 -18.00 18.86
N GLN A 36 -12.66 -18.36 19.89
CA GLN A 36 -13.45 -19.60 19.90
C GLN A 36 -14.84 -19.40 19.30
N ASN A 37 -15.26 -18.16 19.08
CA ASN A 37 -16.58 -17.80 18.56
C ASN A 37 -16.42 -17.13 17.19
N GLY A 38 -17.18 -17.58 16.18
CA GLY A 38 -17.23 -16.89 14.89
C GLY A 38 -16.93 -17.72 13.65
N GLY A 39 -17.01 -19.06 13.74
CA GLY A 39 -16.80 -19.96 12.60
C GLY A 39 -15.38 -19.94 12.06
N ASP A 40 -15.21 -20.19 10.75
CA ASP A 40 -13.88 -20.34 10.11
C ASP A 40 -13.09 -19.03 10.00
N LEU A 41 -13.78 -17.88 10.03
CA LEU A 41 -13.18 -16.54 9.85
C LEU A 41 -13.74 -15.56 10.88
N PRO A 42 -13.45 -15.72 12.18
CA PRO A 42 -13.85 -14.79 13.21
C PRO A 42 -13.33 -13.37 12.95
N ARG A 43 -14.16 -12.39 13.32
CA ARG A 43 -13.80 -10.97 13.26
C ARG A 43 -12.91 -10.60 14.44
N TYR A 44 -11.83 -9.90 14.16
CA TYR A 44 -10.91 -9.36 15.16
C TYR A 44 -10.96 -7.84 15.21
N ASP A 45 -11.04 -7.28 16.41
CA ASP A 45 -10.83 -5.88 16.68
C ASP A 45 -9.34 -5.66 16.97
N LEU A 46 -8.68 -4.84 16.16
CA LEU A 46 -7.25 -4.52 16.26
C LEU A 46 -6.98 -3.17 16.92
N THR A 47 -7.97 -2.48 17.48
CA THR A 47 -7.81 -1.15 18.08
C THR A 47 -6.77 -1.12 19.20
N LYS A 48 -6.59 -2.24 19.91
CA LYS A 48 -5.55 -2.42 20.95
C LYS A 48 -4.19 -2.84 20.39
N ILE A 49 -4.07 -3.06 19.08
CA ILE A 49 -2.85 -3.50 18.41
C ILE A 49 -2.57 -2.56 17.23
N PRO A 50 -2.30 -1.28 17.50
CA PRO A 50 -2.27 -0.23 16.47
C PRO A 50 -1.18 -0.46 15.40
N ALA A 51 -0.16 -1.27 15.69
CA ALA A 51 0.85 -1.63 14.70
C ALA A 51 0.26 -2.43 13.53
N ARG A 52 -0.84 -3.18 13.75
CA ARG A 52 -1.51 -4.02 12.75
C ARG A 52 -2.87 -3.44 12.40
N GLY A 53 -3.21 -3.48 11.14
CA GLY A 53 -4.47 -2.97 10.59
C GLY A 53 -4.27 -2.49 9.16
N GLY A 54 -5.36 -2.33 8.42
CA GLY A 54 -5.30 -1.90 7.03
C GLY A 54 -4.56 -2.85 6.08
N LEU A 55 -4.53 -2.46 4.82
CA LEU A 55 -4.02 -3.29 3.72
C LEU A 55 -2.52 -3.60 3.84
N LEU A 56 -1.71 -2.60 4.24
CA LEU A 56 -0.25 -2.73 4.24
C LEU A 56 0.28 -3.76 5.26
N THR A 57 -0.50 -4.10 6.28
CA THR A 57 -0.11 -5.08 7.30
C THR A 57 -0.74 -6.46 7.10
N GLN A 58 -1.40 -6.68 5.96
CA GLN A 58 -1.90 -8.00 5.58
C GLN A 58 -0.74 -8.89 5.12
N GLY A 59 -0.73 -10.16 5.54
CA GLY A 59 0.30 -11.12 5.15
C GLY A 59 0.49 -11.20 3.63
N SER A 60 -0.59 -11.19 2.86
CA SER A 60 -0.55 -11.21 1.40
C SER A 60 0.20 -10.03 0.75
N VAL A 61 0.29 -8.89 1.45
CA VAL A 61 1.10 -7.73 1.03
C VAL A 61 2.54 -7.86 1.54
N LEU A 62 2.71 -8.30 2.79
CA LEU A 62 4.00 -8.38 3.47
C LEU A 62 4.91 -9.49 2.93
N THR A 63 4.34 -10.57 2.36
CA THR A 63 5.08 -11.68 1.73
C THR A 63 5.79 -11.29 0.43
N ARG A 64 5.56 -10.10 -0.09
CA ARG A 64 6.30 -9.59 -1.25
C ARG A 64 7.77 -9.42 -0.91
N GLY A 65 8.62 -10.13 -1.63
CA GLY A 65 10.08 -10.04 -1.50
C GLY A 65 10.73 -11.09 -0.60
N GLY A 66 10.02 -12.18 -0.26
CA GLY A 66 10.58 -13.32 0.46
C GLY A 66 10.42 -13.24 1.98
N ASP A 67 11.23 -14.01 2.69
CA ASP A 67 11.10 -14.24 4.14
C ASP A 67 11.46 -13.04 5.01
N GLU A 68 12.25 -12.12 4.49
CA GLU A 68 12.63 -10.89 5.19
C GLU A 68 11.79 -9.69 4.75
N ALA A 69 11.80 -8.64 5.55
CA ALA A 69 11.11 -7.38 5.28
C ALA A 69 11.76 -6.61 4.12
N SER A 70 11.58 -7.04 2.88
CA SER A 70 12.17 -6.36 1.72
C SER A 70 11.69 -4.91 1.59
N MET A 71 12.58 -3.94 1.84
CA MET A 71 12.29 -2.52 1.66
C MET A 71 12.05 -2.18 0.19
N VAL A 72 12.76 -2.87 -0.73
CA VAL A 72 12.62 -2.68 -2.18
C VAL A 72 11.22 -3.05 -2.65
N THR A 73 10.80 -4.30 -2.48
CA THR A 73 9.54 -4.78 -3.05
C THR A 73 8.32 -4.16 -2.38
N ARG A 74 8.36 -3.95 -1.05
CA ARG A 74 7.29 -3.26 -0.31
C ARG A 74 7.21 -1.78 -0.70
N GLY A 75 8.36 -1.11 -0.84
CA GLY A 75 8.41 0.29 -1.26
C GLY A 75 7.94 0.49 -2.69
N LEU A 76 8.32 -0.38 -3.62
CA LEU A 76 7.81 -0.37 -5.00
C LEU A 76 6.29 -0.63 -5.05
N PHE A 77 5.77 -1.53 -4.22
CA PHE A 77 4.32 -1.73 -4.12
C PHE A 77 3.59 -0.44 -3.72
N VAL A 78 4.07 0.25 -2.68
CA VAL A 78 3.47 1.54 -2.27
C VAL A 78 3.61 2.58 -3.39
N MET A 79 4.79 2.68 -4.00
CA MET A 79 5.06 3.65 -5.07
C MET A 79 4.19 3.41 -6.31
N HIS A 80 4.20 2.19 -6.85
CA HIS A 80 3.52 1.88 -8.11
C HIS A 80 2.03 1.65 -7.92
N ASP A 81 1.67 0.83 -6.92
CA ASP A 81 0.29 0.36 -6.79
C ASP A 81 -0.61 1.33 -6.03
N LEU A 82 -0.06 2.03 -5.02
CA LEU A 82 -0.87 2.96 -4.23
C LEU A 82 -0.71 4.41 -4.68
N LEU A 83 0.50 4.83 -5.03
CA LEU A 83 0.78 6.22 -5.37
C LEU A 83 0.81 6.49 -6.88
N ARG A 84 0.74 5.45 -7.74
CA ARG A 84 0.92 5.58 -9.20
C ARG A 84 2.17 6.40 -9.55
N GLY A 85 3.22 6.22 -8.77
CA GLY A 85 4.52 6.78 -9.08
C GLY A 85 5.27 5.87 -10.05
N VAL A 86 6.25 6.44 -10.75
CA VAL A 86 7.08 5.71 -11.71
C VAL A 86 8.51 5.65 -11.19
N VAL A 87 9.05 4.47 -11.16
CA VAL A 87 10.48 4.22 -10.95
C VAL A 87 10.98 3.49 -12.19
N LYS A 88 12.05 3.99 -12.78
CA LYS A 88 12.66 3.34 -13.95
C LYS A 88 13.30 2.01 -13.54
N ASP A 89 13.34 1.07 -14.46
CA ASP A 89 14.08 -0.17 -14.27
C ASP A 89 15.57 0.11 -13.99
N PRO A 90 16.24 -0.76 -13.22
CA PRO A 90 17.66 -0.62 -12.98
C PRO A 90 18.43 -0.67 -14.31
N PRO A 91 19.53 0.09 -14.44
CA PRO A 91 20.38 0.01 -15.62
C PRO A 91 20.88 -1.42 -15.86
N PRO A 92 21.19 -1.79 -17.11
CA PRO A 92 21.87 -3.06 -17.40
C PRO A 92 23.14 -3.21 -16.56
N CYS A 93 23.49 -4.43 -16.15
CA CYS A 93 24.66 -4.76 -15.33
C CYS A 93 24.60 -4.33 -13.85
N VAL A 94 23.46 -3.89 -13.35
CA VAL A 94 23.26 -3.72 -11.91
C VAL A 94 22.86 -5.07 -11.30
N ASP A 95 23.61 -5.48 -10.27
CA ASP A 95 23.24 -6.66 -9.49
C ASP A 95 21.98 -6.35 -8.67
N THR A 96 20.90 -7.07 -8.96
CA THR A 96 19.61 -6.96 -8.27
C THR A 96 19.37 -8.08 -7.26
N THR A 97 20.39 -8.89 -6.98
CA THR A 97 20.30 -9.97 -6.00
C THR A 97 19.93 -9.42 -4.62
N PRO A 98 18.93 -9.96 -3.93
CA PRO A 98 18.58 -9.55 -2.60
C PRO A 98 19.75 -9.72 -1.62
N VAL A 99 20.06 -8.67 -0.85
CA VAL A 99 21.07 -8.72 0.20
C VAL A 99 20.39 -9.13 1.51
N PRO A 100 20.75 -10.29 2.11
CA PRO A 100 20.15 -10.71 3.37
C PRO A 100 20.63 -9.86 4.54
N SER A 101 19.81 -9.76 5.59
CA SER A 101 20.22 -9.18 6.87
C SER A 101 21.31 -10.03 7.54
N LYS A 102 22.10 -9.41 8.41
CA LYS A 102 23.16 -10.06 9.19
C LYS A 102 23.33 -9.35 10.54
N PRO A 103 24.09 -9.91 11.50
CA PRO A 103 24.38 -9.22 12.74
C PRO A 103 24.88 -7.79 12.51
N GLY A 104 24.26 -6.81 13.17
CA GLY A 104 24.56 -5.38 13.02
C GLY A 104 23.99 -4.71 11.76
N LEU A 105 23.26 -5.43 10.88
CA LEU A 105 22.76 -4.89 9.62
C LEU A 105 21.35 -5.40 9.28
N THR A 106 20.33 -4.57 9.57
CA THR A 106 18.92 -4.84 9.23
C THR A 106 18.62 -4.58 7.74
N GLN A 107 17.49 -5.05 7.24
CA GLN A 107 17.01 -4.74 5.89
C GLN A 107 16.86 -3.22 5.66
N ARG A 108 16.44 -2.49 6.67
CA ARG A 108 16.38 -1.02 6.62
C ARG A 108 17.77 -0.40 6.57
N ALA A 109 18.72 -0.85 7.37
CA ALA A 109 20.08 -0.33 7.34
C ALA A 109 20.74 -0.57 5.96
N ILE A 110 20.46 -1.72 5.32
CA ILE A 110 20.88 -2.00 3.94
C ILE A 110 20.23 -0.99 2.97
N ALA A 111 18.95 -0.69 3.13
CA ALA A 111 18.24 0.31 2.33
C ALA A 111 18.84 1.71 2.52
N GLU A 112 19.10 2.11 3.76
CA GLU A 112 19.73 3.41 4.10
C GLU A 112 21.14 3.54 3.47
N GLN A 113 21.93 2.46 3.43
CA GLN A 113 23.22 2.44 2.72
C GLN A 113 23.05 2.62 1.20
N ARG A 114 22.05 1.94 0.59
CA ARG A 114 21.75 2.14 -0.85
C ARG A 114 21.32 3.57 -1.14
N ILE A 115 20.49 4.16 -0.29
CA ILE A 115 20.02 5.53 -0.44
C ILE A 115 21.19 6.53 -0.33
N ALA A 116 22.12 6.29 0.59
CA ALA A 116 23.31 7.13 0.76
C ALA A 116 24.32 7.02 -0.41
N ASN A 117 24.27 5.94 -1.17
CA ASN A 117 25.12 5.73 -2.32
C ASN A 117 24.70 6.64 -3.49
N LYS A 118 25.62 7.49 -3.99
CA LYS A 118 25.34 8.46 -5.06
C LYS A 118 24.79 7.82 -6.34
N LYS A 119 25.18 6.58 -6.66
CA LYS A 119 24.70 5.87 -7.87
C LYS A 119 23.30 5.28 -7.69
N CYS A 120 22.97 4.83 -6.47
CA CYS A 120 21.73 4.11 -6.18
C CYS A 120 20.63 5.01 -5.59
N GLY A 121 21.03 6.03 -4.80
CA GLY A 121 20.12 6.84 -3.97
C GLY A 121 19.09 7.65 -4.77
N GLY A 122 19.42 8.03 -6.01
CA GLY A 122 18.50 8.77 -6.87
C GLY A 122 17.21 8.00 -7.21
N CYS A 123 17.26 6.65 -7.25
CA CYS A 123 16.11 5.78 -7.42
C CYS A 123 15.60 5.25 -6.06
N HIS A 124 16.45 4.60 -5.27
CA HIS A 124 16.07 3.94 -4.02
C HIS A 124 15.51 4.90 -2.97
N GLY A 125 15.99 6.13 -2.91
CA GLY A 125 15.46 7.18 -2.03
C GLY A 125 14.02 7.59 -2.31
N LYS A 126 13.46 7.24 -3.48
CA LYS A 126 12.07 7.55 -3.83
C LYS A 126 11.07 6.56 -3.27
N PHE A 127 11.44 5.28 -3.14
CA PHE A 127 10.48 4.23 -2.82
C PHE A 127 10.80 3.43 -1.55
N GLU A 128 12.07 3.13 -1.24
CA GLU A 128 12.38 2.34 -0.04
C GLU A 128 11.90 2.98 1.27
N PRO A 129 11.99 4.33 1.48
CA PRO A 129 11.44 4.96 2.67
C PRO A 129 9.93 4.75 2.87
N LEU A 130 9.18 4.47 1.80
CA LEU A 130 7.76 4.17 1.86
C LEU A 130 7.45 2.85 2.61
N ALA A 131 8.45 1.98 2.76
CA ALA A 131 8.34 0.70 3.46
C ALA A 131 8.94 0.69 4.87
N PHE A 132 9.65 1.73 5.29
CA PHE A 132 10.35 1.76 6.58
C PHE A 132 9.43 1.53 7.77
N GLY A 133 8.19 2.01 7.72
CA GLY A 133 7.17 1.75 8.73
C GLY A 133 6.74 0.28 8.83
N LEU A 134 7.16 -0.57 7.89
CA LEU A 134 6.82 -1.99 7.84
C LEU A 134 8.01 -2.90 8.19
N GLU A 135 9.16 -2.35 8.63
CA GLU A 135 10.36 -3.14 8.92
C GLU A 135 10.12 -4.21 9.99
N ARG A 136 9.27 -3.91 10.99
CA ARG A 136 8.97 -4.82 12.09
C ARG A 136 8.09 -6.02 11.71
N PHE A 137 7.58 -6.07 10.49
CA PHE A 137 6.88 -7.21 9.94
C PHE A 137 7.83 -8.03 9.08
N ASP A 138 8.00 -9.32 9.38
CA ASP A 138 8.75 -10.25 8.54
C ASP A 138 8.06 -10.54 7.21
N GLY A 139 8.63 -11.44 6.41
CA GLY A 139 8.07 -11.86 5.13
C GLY A 139 6.80 -12.70 5.25
N LEU A 140 6.49 -13.21 6.44
CA LEU A 140 5.27 -13.99 6.71
C LEU A 140 4.19 -13.16 7.41
N GLY A 141 4.48 -11.88 7.69
CA GLY A 141 3.55 -10.95 8.32
C GLY A 141 3.52 -11.02 9.85
N SER A 142 4.43 -11.73 10.50
CA SER A 142 4.60 -11.68 11.95
C SER A 142 5.30 -10.40 12.37
N PHE A 143 5.00 -9.90 13.58
CA PHE A 143 5.48 -8.60 14.07
C PHE A 143 6.53 -8.81 15.16
N PHE A 144 7.72 -8.23 14.97
CA PHE A 144 8.86 -8.39 15.86
C PHE A 144 9.50 -7.05 16.25
N ASN A 145 10.18 -7.06 17.41
CA ASN A 145 11.03 -5.95 17.85
C ASN A 145 12.49 -6.13 17.41
N LYS A 146 12.87 -7.36 17.10
CA LYS A 146 14.22 -7.74 16.66
C LYS A 146 14.11 -8.73 15.51
N ASP A 147 15.06 -8.67 14.58
CA ASP A 147 15.19 -9.67 13.52
C ASP A 147 15.81 -10.99 14.05
N ARG A 148 15.96 -11.97 13.19
CA ARG A 148 16.57 -13.28 13.50
C ARG A 148 18.04 -13.21 13.97
N HIS A 149 18.71 -12.08 13.74
CA HIS A 149 20.09 -11.82 14.16
C HIS A 149 20.18 -11.01 15.45
N GLY A 150 19.05 -10.68 16.07
CA GLY A 150 18.97 -9.88 17.28
C GLY A 150 19.06 -8.37 17.06
N ASN A 151 19.11 -7.89 15.83
CA ASN A 151 19.11 -6.47 15.51
C ASN A 151 17.78 -5.83 15.88
N ALA A 152 17.81 -4.67 16.55
CA ALA A 152 16.61 -3.91 16.87
C ALA A 152 15.97 -3.36 15.57
N LEU A 153 14.66 -3.60 15.40
CA LEU A 153 13.88 -3.14 14.26
C LEU A 153 13.16 -1.83 14.57
N ARG A 154 13.00 -0.98 13.57
CA ARG A 154 12.35 0.32 13.65
C ARG A 154 11.07 0.32 12.80
N ASN A 155 10.18 1.29 13.03
CA ASN A 155 8.96 1.48 12.24
C ASN A 155 8.59 2.97 12.06
N ASP A 156 9.52 3.88 12.37
CA ASP A 156 9.46 5.30 12.07
C ASP A 156 10.03 5.57 10.67
N GLY A 157 9.72 6.74 10.12
CA GLY A 157 10.30 7.14 8.84
C GLY A 157 9.73 8.43 8.30
N THR A 158 9.99 8.66 7.02
CA THR A 158 9.40 9.74 6.24
C THR A 158 8.87 9.22 4.92
N ILE A 159 7.77 9.79 4.43
CA ILE A 159 7.30 9.50 3.08
C ILE A 159 7.26 10.78 2.24
N LEU A 160 7.71 10.68 1.00
CA LEU A 160 7.52 11.70 -0.01
C LEU A 160 6.45 11.24 -1.01
N ILE A 161 5.26 11.81 -0.90
CA ILE A 161 4.17 11.51 -1.82
C ILE A 161 4.47 12.21 -3.15
N PRO A 162 4.37 11.53 -4.31
CA PRO A 162 4.56 12.15 -5.62
C PRO A 162 3.72 13.42 -5.79
N GLY A 163 4.37 14.51 -6.20
CA GLY A 163 3.75 15.83 -6.34
C GLY A 163 3.77 16.70 -5.07
N LYS A 164 4.27 16.18 -3.94
CA LYS A 164 4.52 17.00 -2.75
C LYS A 164 5.98 17.48 -2.70
N ALA A 165 6.18 18.72 -2.23
CA ALA A 165 7.50 19.33 -2.15
C ALA A 165 8.35 18.84 -0.97
N LYS A 166 7.71 18.37 0.11
CA LYS A 166 8.39 17.98 1.34
C LYS A 166 7.96 16.60 1.82
N PRO A 167 8.88 15.80 2.38
CA PRO A 167 8.51 14.54 3.03
C PRO A 167 7.72 14.80 4.32
N ILE A 168 6.87 13.83 4.67
CA ILE A 168 6.06 13.82 5.88
C ILE A 168 6.62 12.75 6.79
N ALA A 169 6.97 13.12 8.04
CA ALA A 169 7.46 12.18 9.04
C ALA A 169 6.31 11.39 9.68
N TYR A 170 6.59 10.16 10.08
CA TYR A 170 5.72 9.31 10.88
C TYR A 170 6.54 8.53 11.91
N LYS A 171 5.91 8.17 13.04
CA LYS A 171 6.59 7.53 14.18
C LYS A 171 6.40 6.01 14.22
N ASN A 172 5.41 5.49 13.52
CA ASN A 172 5.06 4.06 13.55
C ASN A 172 4.21 3.67 12.33
N SER A 173 3.97 2.37 12.18
CA SER A 173 3.17 1.81 11.08
C SER A 173 1.74 2.35 11.05
N SER A 174 1.12 2.63 12.20
CA SER A 174 -0.23 3.20 12.26
C SER A 174 -0.28 4.61 11.67
N GLU A 175 0.69 5.46 12.00
CA GLU A 175 0.80 6.80 11.41
C GLU A 175 1.06 6.73 9.89
N LEU A 176 1.93 5.80 9.44
CA LEU A 176 2.12 5.56 8.01
C LEU A 176 0.81 5.17 7.32
N MET A 177 0.06 4.23 7.89
CA MET A 177 -1.23 3.82 7.32
C MET A 177 -2.23 4.96 7.27
N ASN A 178 -2.28 5.84 8.29
CA ASN A 178 -3.13 7.02 8.30
C ASN A 178 -2.71 8.04 7.24
N LEU A 179 -1.41 8.27 7.03
CA LEU A 179 -0.91 9.11 5.94
C LEU A 179 -1.31 8.58 4.56
N ILE A 180 -1.22 7.28 4.34
CA ILE A 180 -1.66 6.63 3.10
C ILE A 180 -3.18 6.78 2.94
N ALA A 181 -3.98 6.49 3.96
CA ALA A 181 -5.43 6.60 3.93
C ALA A 181 -5.92 8.04 3.66
N SER A 182 -5.26 9.03 4.24
CA SER A 182 -5.60 10.45 4.05
C SER A 182 -5.08 11.06 2.74
N SER A 183 -4.22 10.34 2.02
CA SER A 183 -3.62 10.84 0.79
C SER A 183 -4.63 10.91 -0.36
N ASP A 184 -4.83 12.10 -0.90
CA ASP A 184 -5.64 12.29 -2.11
C ASP A 184 -5.05 11.55 -3.32
N ARG A 185 -3.72 11.48 -3.40
CA ARG A 185 -3.02 10.72 -4.43
C ARG A 185 -3.39 9.23 -4.40
N VAL A 186 -3.54 8.64 -3.22
CA VAL A 186 -3.98 7.24 -3.05
C VAL A 186 -5.45 7.09 -3.46
N ARG A 187 -6.33 7.99 -3.02
CA ARG A 187 -7.76 7.97 -3.41
C ARG A 187 -7.92 8.08 -4.93
N HIS A 188 -7.18 9.00 -5.55
CA HIS A 188 -7.15 9.14 -7.01
C HIS A 188 -6.61 7.88 -7.72
N SER A 189 -5.60 7.23 -7.14
CA SER A 189 -5.08 5.96 -7.67
C SER A 189 -6.15 4.85 -7.65
N ILE A 190 -6.94 4.75 -6.59
CA ILE A 190 -8.08 3.81 -6.53
C ILE A 190 -9.09 4.12 -7.63
N THR A 191 -9.46 5.40 -7.78
CA THR A 191 -10.38 5.83 -8.84
C THR A 191 -9.87 5.41 -10.22
N TRP A 192 -8.60 5.70 -10.51
CA TRP A 192 -7.99 5.35 -11.78
C TRP A 192 -8.03 3.85 -12.06
N LYS A 193 -7.62 3.03 -11.09
CA LYS A 193 -7.59 1.56 -11.23
C LYS A 193 -8.99 0.98 -11.44
N LEU A 194 -9.99 1.48 -10.73
CA LEU A 194 -11.38 1.02 -10.91
C LEU A 194 -11.99 1.51 -12.22
N ALA A 195 -11.70 2.73 -12.65
CA ALA A 195 -12.10 3.23 -13.96
C ALA A 195 -11.46 2.43 -15.10
N GLN A 196 -10.17 2.11 -14.99
CA GLN A 196 -9.46 1.26 -15.94
C GLN A 196 -10.04 -0.16 -15.99
N PHE A 197 -10.38 -0.74 -14.84
CA PHE A 197 -11.04 -2.04 -14.76
C PHE A 197 -12.42 -2.01 -15.42
N ALA A 198 -13.22 -0.97 -15.17
CA ALA A 198 -14.54 -0.80 -15.77
C ALA A 198 -14.47 -0.60 -17.29
N ALA A 199 -13.45 0.10 -17.79
CA ALA A 199 -13.22 0.30 -19.22
C ALA A 199 -12.66 -0.94 -19.93
N GLY A 200 -12.20 -1.96 -19.18
CA GLY A 200 -11.62 -3.19 -19.72
C GLY A 200 -10.30 -2.99 -20.48
N GLN A 201 -9.65 -1.82 -20.35
CA GLN A 201 -8.41 -1.48 -21.05
C GLN A 201 -7.57 -0.48 -20.25
N PRO A 202 -6.25 -0.40 -20.50
CA PRO A 202 -5.42 0.65 -19.94
C PRO A 202 -5.94 2.05 -20.33
N LEU A 203 -5.93 2.96 -19.36
CA LEU A 203 -6.26 4.37 -19.56
C LEU A 203 -4.98 5.18 -19.75
N ASP A 204 -5.03 6.18 -20.64
CA ASP A 204 -3.90 7.05 -20.93
C ASP A 204 -4.19 8.54 -20.65
N ALA A 205 -3.40 9.44 -21.23
CA ALA A 205 -3.54 10.87 -21.03
C ALA A 205 -4.89 11.45 -21.49
N ARG A 206 -5.56 10.80 -22.45
CA ARG A 206 -6.86 11.25 -22.99
C ARG A 206 -7.98 11.11 -21.96
N GLU A 207 -7.89 10.11 -21.09
CA GLU A 207 -8.89 9.83 -20.05
C GLU A 207 -8.67 10.63 -18.76
N VAL A 208 -7.57 11.36 -18.61
CA VAL A 208 -7.25 12.08 -17.36
C VAL A 208 -8.42 12.96 -16.92
N ARG A 209 -8.98 13.77 -17.82
CA ARG A 209 -10.07 14.71 -17.48
C ARG A 209 -11.33 14.00 -16.98
N VAL A 210 -11.71 12.90 -17.65
CA VAL A 210 -12.92 12.15 -17.25
C VAL A 210 -12.68 11.42 -15.92
N VAL A 211 -11.48 10.86 -15.69
CA VAL A 211 -11.15 10.20 -14.41
C VAL A 211 -11.08 11.22 -13.27
N GLU A 212 -10.56 12.41 -13.50
CA GLU A 212 -10.58 13.50 -12.51
C GLU A 212 -12.01 13.92 -12.15
N LYS A 213 -12.91 13.99 -13.13
CA LYS A 213 -14.33 14.25 -12.88
C LYS A 213 -14.95 13.13 -12.06
N ILE A 214 -14.76 11.86 -12.45
CA ILE A 214 -15.21 10.69 -11.68
C ILE A 214 -14.71 10.76 -10.22
N HIS A 215 -13.43 11.07 -10.04
CA HIS A 215 -12.84 11.18 -8.71
C HIS A 215 -13.52 12.26 -7.87
N ARG A 216 -13.66 13.49 -8.40
CA ARG A 216 -14.33 14.59 -7.69
C ARG A 216 -15.77 14.25 -7.33
N ASP A 217 -16.53 13.67 -8.24
CA ASP A 217 -17.94 13.35 -8.02
C ASP A 217 -18.10 12.24 -6.98
N ALA A 218 -17.25 11.19 -7.03
CA ALA A 218 -17.21 10.14 -6.02
C ALA A 218 -16.84 10.69 -4.62
N GLN A 219 -15.83 11.57 -4.53
CA GLN A 219 -15.40 12.15 -3.25
C GLN A 219 -16.49 13.05 -2.63
N LYS A 220 -17.21 13.85 -3.44
CA LYS A 220 -18.37 14.65 -2.98
C LYS A 220 -19.48 13.78 -2.39
N SER A 221 -19.60 12.54 -2.87
CA SER A 221 -20.60 11.57 -2.41
C SER A 221 -20.03 10.57 -1.37
N GLY A 222 -18.97 10.96 -0.64
CA GLY A 222 -18.41 10.22 0.50
C GLY A 222 -17.25 9.27 0.17
N GLY A 223 -16.79 9.17 -1.08
CA GLY A 223 -15.62 8.35 -1.47
C GLY A 223 -15.78 6.85 -1.22
N THR A 224 -17.03 6.38 -1.12
CA THR A 224 -17.35 4.97 -0.90
C THR A 224 -17.23 4.17 -2.21
N TYR A 225 -17.23 2.85 -2.12
CA TYR A 225 -17.26 2.00 -3.31
C TYR A 225 -18.52 2.28 -4.16
N ALA A 226 -19.68 2.38 -3.51
CA ALA A 226 -20.94 2.67 -4.21
C ALA A 226 -20.89 4.02 -4.95
N SER A 227 -20.40 5.09 -4.29
CA SER A 227 -20.28 6.40 -4.92
C SER A 227 -19.31 6.40 -6.10
N LEU A 228 -18.20 5.65 -5.99
CA LEU A 228 -17.23 5.56 -7.07
C LEU A 228 -17.76 4.77 -8.27
N ILE A 229 -18.42 3.64 -8.05
CA ILE A 229 -19.06 2.87 -9.13
C ILE A 229 -20.14 3.71 -9.82
N THR A 230 -21.00 4.40 -9.06
CA THR A 230 -22.00 5.31 -9.62
C THR A 230 -21.36 6.41 -10.48
N ALA A 231 -20.29 7.05 -10.00
CA ALA A 231 -19.59 8.08 -10.76
C ALA A 231 -18.94 7.52 -12.05
N ILE A 232 -18.43 6.29 -12.02
CA ILE A 232 -17.88 5.62 -13.22
C ILE A 232 -19.00 5.33 -14.23
N VAL A 233 -20.09 4.71 -13.79
CA VAL A 233 -21.20 4.32 -14.66
C VAL A 233 -21.86 5.53 -15.32
N LEU A 234 -21.97 6.64 -14.59
CA LEU A 234 -22.57 7.90 -15.11
C LEU A 234 -21.58 8.77 -15.89
N SER A 235 -20.34 8.36 -16.05
CA SER A 235 -19.32 9.12 -16.78
C SER A 235 -19.28 8.85 -18.26
N ASP A 236 -18.72 9.78 -19.02
CA ASP A 236 -18.48 9.63 -20.44
C ASP A 236 -17.55 8.45 -20.79
N LEU A 237 -16.76 7.97 -19.79
CA LEU A 237 -15.92 6.80 -19.95
C LEU A 237 -16.69 5.52 -20.31
N VAL A 238 -17.92 5.40 -19.80
CA VAL A 238 -18.78 4.22 -19.97
C VAL A 238 -19.98 4.54 -20.88
N GLN A 239 -20.50 5.77 -20.82
CA GLN A 239 -21.72 6.15 -21.53
C GLN A 239 -21.49 6.49 -23.01
N THR A 240 -20.24 6.76 -23.42
CA THR A 240 -19.95 7.16 -24.81
C THR A 240 -19.06 6.12 -25.49
N THR A 241 -19.43 5.78 -26.74
CA THR A 241 -18.59 4.98 -27.63
C THR A 241 -17.72 5.93 -28.46
N ARG A 242 -16.40 5.73 -28.46
CA ARG A 242 -15.54 6.42 -29.40
C ARG A 242 -15.75 5.79 -30.75
N THR A 243 -16.24 6.55 -31.75
CA THR A 243 -16.12 6.19 -33.17
C THR A 243 -14.62 6.13 -33.48
N LYS A 244 -14.14 4.99 -33.99
CA LYS A 244 -12.85 4.97 -34.71
C LYS A 244 -13.01 5.89 -35.88
N ASP A 245 -12.19 6.93 -35.97
CA ASP A 245 -12.07 7.66 -37.23
C ASP A 245 -11.63 6.63 -38.26
N ILE A 246 -12.50 6.39 -39.25
CA ILE A 246 -12.20 5.56 -40.41
C ILE A 246 -11.35 6.47 -41.28
N GLU A 247 -10.01 6.35 -41.20
CA GLU A 247 -9.09 6.83 -42.22
C GLU A 247 -9.04 5.84 -43.38
#